data_be748a6f4193288c5a4614d255105d1d
#
_entry.id   be748a6f4193288c5a4614d255105d1d
#
_cell.length_a   1.000
_cell.length_b   1.000
_cell.length_c   1.000
_cell.angle_alpha   90.00
_cell.angle_beta   90.00
_cell.angle_gamma   90.00
#
_symmetry.space_group_name_H-M   'P 1'
#
loop_
_entity.id
_entity.type
_entity.pdbx_description
1 polymer ?
#
loop_
_entity_poly.entity_id
_entity_poly.type
_entity_poly.pdbx_seq_one_letter_code
_entity_poly.pdbx_strand_id
1 'polypeptide(L)'
;MKRIAAAALAAWLMISCAPCALGETGLTAEKKPATAITEEKNAEVYQLLDFSDGQEAEFANRGLIAAPETLTIKAENGVTIWSQDAYNFVRENESAPASANPSLWRNTRYNAVYGLFKVTDDIYQVRGYDISNITFIRSENGWIIMDCASSRYTAAEALKLFRSEMGDARIVAIVISHAHVDHYGGIEGLI
;
A
#
# COMPACT_ATOMS: atom_id res chain seq x y z
N MET A 1 37.26 37.31 33.13
CA MET A 1 37.50 36.99 31.71
C MET A 1 36.93 35.64 31.23
N LYS A 2 36.73 34.61 32.10
CA LYS A 2 36.21 33.29 31.67
C LYS A 2 34.69 33.23 31.37
N ARG A 3 33.89 34.20 31.88
CA ARG A 3 32.43 34.21 31.66
C ARG A 3 31.99 34.86 30.32
N ILE A 4 32.81 35.70 29.74
CA ILE A 4 32.48 36.38 28.46
C ILE A 4 32.74 35.44 27.30
N ALA A 5 33.76 34.57 27.38
CA ALA A 5 34.06 33.59 26.34
C ALA A 5 32.99 32.50 26.21
N ALA A 6 32.34 32.11 27.34
CA ALA A 6 31.25 31.13 27.29
C ALA A 6 29.94 31.67 26.66
N ALA A 7 29.64 32.95 26.87
CA ALA A 7 28.47 33.59 26.30
C ALA A 7 28.62 33.80 24.76
N ALA A 8 29.83 34.10 24.28
CA ALA A 8 30.09 34.24 22.86
C ALA A 8 30.03 32.89 22.11
N LEU A 9 30.46 31.80 22.75
CA LEU A 9 30.39 30.45 22.14
C LEU A 9 28.95 29.91 22.09
N ALA A 10 28.14 30.21 23.11
CA ALA A 10 26.72 29.84 23.12
C ALA A 10 25.90 30.62 22.05
N ALA A 11 26.23 31.91 21.85
CA ALA A 11 25.58 32.71 20.80
C ALA A 11 25.97 32.22 19.37
N TRP A 12 27.18 31.71 19.17
CA TRP A 12 27.62 31.18 17.87
C TRP A 12 26.99 29.84 17.55
N LEU A 13 26.75 28.98 18.53
CA LEU A 13 26.06 27.70 18.37
C LEU A 13 24.56 27.86 18.08
N MET A 14 23.93 28.96 18.54
CA MET A 14 22.53 29.23 18.27
C MET A 14 22.27 29.81 16.85
N ILE A 15 23.26 30.44 16.25
CA ILE A 15 23.15 30.95 14.88
C ILE A 15 23.27 29.84 13.82
N SER A 16 23.92 28.71 14.17
CA SER A 16 24.06 27.55 13.27
C SER A 16 22.84 26.63 13.25
N CYS A 17 21.85 26.84 14.13
CA CYS A 17 20.55 26.16 14.13
C CYS A 17 19.42 27.05 13.61
N ALA A 18 19.71 27.96 12.66
CA ALA A 18 18.63 28.48 11.84
C ALA A 18 17.97 27.28 11.14
N PRO A 19 16.66 27.03 11.31
CA PRO A 19 16.02 26.07 10.45
C PRO A 19 16.29 26.52 9.02
N CYS A 20 16.99 25.69 8.24
CA CYS A 20 16.83 25.78 6.79
C CYS A 20 15.33 25.63 6.57
N ALA A 21 14.65 26.76 6.42
CA ALA A 21 13.40 26.77 5.70
C ALA A 21 13.79 26.20 4.34
N LEU A 22 13.61 24.89 4.19
CA LEU A 22 13.42 24.30 2.88
C LEU A 22 12.19 25.03 2.37
N GLY A 23 12.46 26.18 1.69
CA GLY A 23 11.44 26.79 0.89
C GLY A 23 10.86 25.65 0.09
N GLU A 24 9.56 25.54 0.06
CA GLU A 24 8.86 24.79 -0.95
C GLU A 24 9.31 25.35 -2.31
N THR A 25 10.50 24.94 -2.76
CA THR A 25 10.74 24.86 -4.18
C THR A 25 9.84 23.74 -4.63
N GLY A 26 8.56 24.04 -4.74
CA GLY A 26 7.64 23.24 -5.50
C GLY A 26 8.26 23.12 -6.86
N LEU A 27 9.04 22.06 -7.06
CA LEU A 27 9.30 21.54 -8.37
C LEU A 27 7.94 21.04 -8.86
N THR A 28 7.07 21.96 -9.23
CA THR A 28 5.98 21.68 -10.17
C THR A 28 6.68 21.39 -11.50
N ALA A 29 7.30 20.20 -11.57
CA ALA A 29 7.77 19.72 -12.85
C ALA A 29 6.54 19.68 -13.73
N GLU A 30 6.47 20.60 -14.69
CA GLU A 30 5.41 20.62 -15.68
C GLU A 30 5.32 19.22 -16.30
N LYS A 31 4.14 18.60 -16.19
CA LYS A 31 3.91 17.26 -16.72
C LYS A 31 4.17 17.30 -18.21
N LYS A 32 5.25 16.66 -18.65
CA LYS A 32 5.59 16.57 -20.07
C LYS A 32 4.82 15.40 -20.70
N PRO A 33 4.35 15.56 -21.95
CA PRO A 33 3.79 14.44 -22.71
C PRO A 33 4.87 13.38 -22.93
N ALA A 34 4.46 12.15 -23.22
CA ALA A 34 5.36 11.09 -23.65
C ALA A 34 6.08 11.53 -24.95
N THR A 35 7.30 11.03 -25.14
CA THR A 35 7.98 11.21 -26.43
C THR A 35 7.39 10.23 -27.47
N ALA A 36 7.46 10.58 -28.74
CA ALA A 36 6.99 9.71 -29.84
C ALA A 36 7.62 8.30 -29.77
N ILE A 37 8.90 8.20 -29.37
CA ILE A 37 9.57 6.90 -29.18
C ILE A 37 8.94 6.11 -28.04
N THR A 38 8.58 6.76 -26.91
CA THR A 38 7.90 6.10 -25.81
C THR A 38 6.53 5.58 -26.23
N GLU A 39 5.76 6.39 -26.93
CA GLU A 39 4.43 6.00 -27.42
C GLU A 39 4.51 4.83 -28.40
N GLU A 40 5.46 4.87 -29.37
CA GLU A 40 5.70 3.80 -30.32
C GLU A 40 6.07 2.49 -29.61
N LYS A 41 7.00 2.53 -28.67
CA LYS A 41 7.44 1.34 -27.92
C LYS A 41 6.33 0.76 -27.04
N ASN A 42 5.50 1.59 -26.44
CA ASN A 42 4.34 1.12 -25.70
C ASN A 42 3.29 0.49 -26.63
N ALA A 43 3.07 1.06 -27.82
CA ALA A 43 2.15 0.51 -28.80
C ALA A 43 2.59 -0.87 -29.36
N GLU A 44 3.89 -1.10 -29.52
CA GLU A 44 4.44 -2.41 -29.93
C GLU A 44 4.04 -3.55 -28.98
N VAL A 45 3.87 -3.27 -27.67
CA VAL A 45 3.52 -4.28 -26.68
C VAL A 45 2.17 -4.93 -26.96
N TYR A 46 1.21 -4.21 -27.53
CA TYR A 46 -0.08 -4.78 -27.94
C TYR A 46 0.03 -5.81 -29.06
N GLN A 47 1.14 -5.82 -29.81
CA GLN A 47 1.39 -6.80 -30.85
C GLN A 47 2.13 -8.04 -30.33
N LEU A 48 2.80 -7.90 -29.15
CA LEU A 48 3.62 -8.95 -28.56
C LEU A 48 2.87 -9.81 -27.54
N LEU A 49 1.83 -9.26 -26.91
CA LEU A 49 1.09 -9.91 -25.83
C LEU A 49 -0.40 -9.98 -26.16
N ASP A 50 -1.02 -11.09 -25.77
CA ASP A 50 -2.47 -11.24 -25.85
C ASP A 50 -3.14 -10.52 -24.67
N PHE A 51 -3.83 -9.42 -24.98
CA PHE A 51 -4.62 -8.66 -24.01
C PHE A 51 -6.07 -9.12 -23.92
N SER A 52 -6.51 -10.05 -24.78
CA SER A 52 -7.85 -10.63 -24.74
C SER A 52 -7.98 -11.78 -23.74
N ASP A 53 -6.86 -12.32 -23.24
CA ASP A 53 -6.86 -13.37 -22.22
C ASP A 53 -7.41 -12.83 -20.89
N GLY A 54 -8.56 -13.36 -20.47
CA GLY A 54 -9.24 -13.00 -19.23
C GLY A 54 -8.78 -13.79 -17.99
N GLN A 55 -7.87 -14.75 -18.13
CA GLN A 55 -7.49 -15.65 -17.03
C GLN A 55 -6.86 -14.92 -15.83
N GLU A 56 -6.00 -13.96 -16.09
CA GLU A 56 -5.39 -13.16 -15.02
C GLU A 56 -6.41 -12.28 -14.29
N ALA A 57 -7.40 -11.74 -15.01
CA ALA A 57 -8.51 -10.99 -14.41
C ALA A 57 -9.37 -11.89 -13.50
N GLU A 58 -9.65 -13.12 -13.94
CA GLU A 58 -10.33 -14.12 -13.12
C GLU A 58 -9.52 -14.43 -11.87
N PHE A 59 -8.21 -14.67 -12.00
CA PHE A 59 -7.34 -15.00 -10.86
C PHE A 59 -7.23 -13.84 -9.86
N ALA A 60 -7.18 -12.59 -10.33
CA ALA A 60 -7.14 -11.42 -9.47
C ALA A 60 -8.41 -11.27 -8.61
N ASN A 61 -9.57 -11.70 -9.12
CA ASN A 61 -10.87 -11.61 -8.44
C ASN A 61 -11.29 -12.89 -7.73
N ARG A 62 -10.60 -14.00 -7.98
CA ARG A 62 -10.97 -15.30 -7.44
C ARG A 62 -10.98 -15.29 -5.92
N GLY A 63 -12.09 -15.73 -5.35
CA GLY A 63 -12.27 -15.86 -3.91
C GLY A 63 -12.56 -14.54 -3.19
N LEU A 64 -12.76 -13.42 -3.88
CA LEU A 64 -13.17 -12.16 -3.25
C LEU A 64 -14.52 -12.37 -2.54
N ILE A 65 -14.53 -12.14 -1.22
CA ILE A 65 -15.72 -12.27 -0.35
C ILE A 65 -16.34 -10.90 -0.11
N ALA A 66 -15.50 -9.93 0.30
CA ALA A 66 -15.94 -8.61 0.70
C ALA A 66 -14.87 -7.56 0.39
N ALA A 67 -15.32 -6.39 -0.04
CA ALA A 67 -14.51 -5.19 -0.19
C ALA A 67 -15.37 -3.96 0.10
N PRO A 68 -14.86 -2.94 0.78
CA PRO A 68 -15.56 -1.66 0.87
C PRO A 68 -15.55 -0.96 -0.49
N GLU A 69 -16.54 -0.11 -0.73
CA GLU A 69 -16.61 0.69 -1.96
C GLU A 69 -15.41 1.65 -2.09
N THR A 70 -14.97 2.21 -0.97
CA THR A 70 -13.82 3.11 -0.88
C THR A 70 -12.89 2.65 0.24
N LEU A 71 -11.58 2.84 0.07
CA LEU A 71 -10.59 2.48 1.07
C LEU A 71 -9.53 3.57 1.21
N THR A 72 -9.70 4.40 2.22
CA THR A 72 -8.69 5.37 2.66
C THR A 72 -8.51 5.25 4.18
N ILE A 73 -7.35 4.77 4.60
CA ILE A 73 -6.99 4.53 6.00
C ILE A 73 -6.20 5.73 6.52
N LYS A 74 -6.63 6.29 7.64
CA LYS A 74 -6.02 7.47 8.26
C LYS A 74 -5.55 7.19 9.68
N ALA A 75 -4.47 7.85 10.07
CA ALA A 75 -4.07 7.93 11.47
C ALA A 75 -5.01 8.85 12.27
N GLU A 76 -4.89 8.84 13.61
CA GLU A 76 -5.70 9.66 14.53
C GLU A 76 -5.55 11.16 14.27
N ASN A 77 -4.40 11.60 13.78
CA ASN A 77 -4.12 13.00 13.41
C ASN A 77 -4.65 13.39 12.02
N GLY A 78 -5.38 12.49 11.34
CA GLY A 78 -5.97 12.71 10.03
C GLY A 78 -5.04 12.48 8.84
N VAL A 79 -3.76 12.15 9.07
CA VAL A 79 -2.82 11.83 7.99
C VAL A 79 -3.23 10.53 7.31
N THR A 80 -3.30 10.55 5.98
CA THR A 80 -3.56 9.33 5.19
C THR A 80 -2.35 8.42 5.24
N ILE A 81 -2.56 7.20 5.75
CA ILE A 81 -1.56 6.13 5.82
C ILE A 81 -1.58 5.28 4.55
N TRP A 82 -2.78 4.93 4.08
CA TRP A 82 -2.98 4.12 2.88
C TRP A 82 -4.24 4.56 2.15
N SER A 83 -4.25 4.46 0.83
CA SER A 83 -5.46 4.73 0.04
C SER A 83 -5.47 3.92 -1.24
N GLN A 84 -6.50 3.09 -1.41
CA GLN A 84 -6.82 2.47 -2.69
C GLN A 84 -7.58 3.43 -3.62
N ASP A 85 -8.25 4.43 -3.06
CA ASP A 85 -8.96 5.44 -3.86
C ASP A 85 -7.99 6.28 -4.70
N ALA A 86 -6.72 6.39 -4.26
CA ALA A 86 -5.65 7.03 -5.04
C ALA A 86 -5.36 6.31 -6.38
N TYR A 87 -5.77 5.05 -6.52
CA TYR A 87 -5.61 4.24 -7.73
C TYR A 87 -6.87 4.12 -8.58
N ASN A 88 -7.92 4.89 -8.29
CA ASN A 88 -9.16 4.89 -9.09
C ASN A 88 -8.89 5.18 -10.56
N PHE A 89 -7.95 6.07 -10.86
CA PHE A 89 -7.56 6.39 -12.23
C PHE A 89 -7.06 5.17 -13.03
N VAL A 90 -6.53 4.14 -12.37
CA VAL A 90 -6.13 2.87 -13.03
C VAL A 90 -7.32 1.93 -13.13
N ARG A 91 -8.11 1.81 -12.07
CA ARG A 91 -9.27 0.89 -12.01
C ARG A 91 -10.36 1.26 -13.00
N GLU A 92 -10.61 2.55 -13.16
CA GLU A 92 -11.68 3.10 -14.01
C GLU A 92 -11.29 3.16 -15.49
N ASN A 93 -10.00 3.02 -15.82
CA ASN A 93 -9.51 3.09 -17.19
C ASN A 93 -8.93 1.76 -17.65
N GLU A 94 -9.62 1.11 -18.57
CA GLU A 94 -9.19 -0.17 -19.12
C GLU A 94 -7.93 -0.03 -19.97
N SER A 95 -7.86 0.99 -20.79
CA SER A 95 -6.75 1.23 -21.70
C SER A 95 -5.64 2.03 -21.04
N ALA A 96 -4.39 1.62 -21.26
CA ALA A 96 -3.23 2.38 -20.84
C ALA A 96 -3.13 3.70 -21.60
N PRO A 97 -2.74 4.80 -20.95
CA PRO A 97 -2.33 6.01 -21.67
C PRO A 97 -1.06 5.73 -22.49
N ALA A 98 -0.85 6.45 -23.58
CA ALA A 98 0.30 6.24 -24.47
C ALA A 98 1.67 6.34 -23.76
N SER A 99 1.70 7.06 -22.62
CA SER A 99 2.89 7.21 -21.76
C SER A 99 3.20 6.01 -20.88
N ALA A 100 2.29 5.04 -20.75
CA ALA A 100 2.45 3.87 -19.88
C ALA A 100 2.52 2.57 -20.70
N ASN A 101 3.38 1.65 -20.24
CA ASN A 101 3.41 0.31 -20.81
C ASN A 101 2.08 -0.41 -20.56
N PRO A 102 1.39 -0.91 -21.58
CA PRO A 102 0.05 -1.51 -21.43
C PRO A 102 0.05 -2.78 -20.57
N SER A 103 1.12 -3.58 -20.61
CA SER A 103 1.24 -4.77 -19.76
C SER A 103 1.37 -4.39 -18.29
N LEU A 104 2.17 -3.36 -17.98
CA LEU A 104 2.29 -2.82 -16.63
C LEU A 104 0.96 -2.21 -16.16
N TRP A 105 0.25 -1.51 -17.03
CA TRP A 105 -1.06 -0.94 -16.73
C TRP A 105 -2.07 -2.04 -16.36
N ARG A 106 -2.17 -3.09 -17.19
CA ARG A 106 -3.01 -4.26 -16.93
C ARG A 106 -2.67 -4.93 -15.60
N ASN A 107 -1.38 -5.16 -15.34
CA ASN A 107 -0.92 -5.73 -14.06
C ASN A 107 -1.29 -4.84 -12.87
N THR A 108 -1.13 -3.51 -13.00
CA THR A 108 -1.51 -2.57 -11.93
C THR A 108 -3.01 -2.59 -11.65
N ARG A 109 -3.86 -2.73 -12.69
CA ARG A 109 -5.31 -2.91 -12.50
C ARG A 109 -5.64 -4.16 -11.69
N TYR A 110 -4.97 -5.27 -11.94
CA TYR A 110 -5.18 -6.50 -11.19
C TYR A 110 -4.68 -6.38 -9.74
N ASN A 111 -3.56 -5.73 -9.54
CA ASN A 111 -3.05 -5.46 -8.19
C ASN A 111 -3.90 -4.44 -7.41
N ALA A 112 -4.72 -3.65 -8.09
CA ALA A 112 -5.66 -2.74 -7.45
C ALA A 112 -6.98 -3.39 -7.01
N VAL A 113 -7.15 -4.70 -7.22
CA VAL A 113 -8.26 -5.47 -6.63
C VAL A 113 -7.96 -5.71 -5.16
N TYR A 114 -8.82 -5.22 -4.27
CA TYR A 114 -8.59 -5.26 -2.82
C TYR A 114 -9.80 -5.81 -2.07
N GLY A 115 -9.57 -6.27 -0.86
CA GLY A 115 -10.63 -6.81 0.01
C GLY A 115 -10.19 -8.07 0.74
N LEU A 116 -11.18 -8.81 1.23
CA LEU A 116 -11.04 -10.12 1.85
C LEU A 116 -11.25 -11.22 0.80
N PHE A 117 -10.28 -12.11 0.71
CA PHE A 117 -10.30 -13.24 -0.23
C PHE A 117 -10.27 -14.57 0.52
N LYS A 118 -11.10 -15.51 0.08
CA LYS A 118 -10.99 -16.92 0.45
C LYS A 118 -9.97 -17.58 -0.48
N VAL A 119 -8.84 -18.03 0.06
CA VAL A 119 -7.79 -18.74 -0.69
C VAL A 119 -8.08 -20.24 -0.72
N THR A 120 -8.41 -20.81 0.46
CA THR A 120 -8.90 -22.18 0.65
C THR A 120 -10.01 -22.17 1.71
N ASP A 121 -10.53 -23.34 2.10
CA ASP A 121 -11.53 -23.42 3.15
C ASP A 121 -11.03 -22.90 4.51
N ASP A 122 -9.74 -22.99 4.76
CA ASP A 122 -9.11 -22.60 6.02
C ASP A 122 -8.13 -21.44 5.91
N ILE A 123 -7.93 -20.88 4.72
CA ILE A 123 -7.00 -19.77 4.49
C ILE A 123 -7.71 -18.61 3.83
N TYR A 124 -7.59 -17.44 4.44
CA TYR A 124 -8.13 -16.17 3.97
C TYR A 124 -7.03 -15.12 3.89
N GLN A 125 -7.20 -14.14 3.04
CA GLN A 125 -6.20 -13.10 2.85
C GLN A 125 -6.87 -11.74 2.64
N VAL A 126 -6.43 -10.74 3.41
CA VAL A 126 -6.77 -9.34 3.12
C VAL A 126 -5.67 -8.77 2.23
N ARG A 127 -6.08 -8.30 1.06
CA ARG A 127 -5.21 -7.75 0.01
C ARG A 127 -5.52 -6.28 -0.23
N GLY A 128 -4.49 -5.51 -0.59
CA GLY A 128 -4.63 -4.10 -0.99
C GLY A 128 -4.85 -3.13 0.17
N TYR A 129 -4.73 -3.57 1.42
CA TYR A 129 -4.81 -2.71 2.61
C TYR A 129 -3.45 -2.12 3.01
N ASP A 130 -2.39 -2.61 2.37
CA ASP A 130 -1.00 -2.19 2.52
C ASP A 130 -0.22 -2.68 1.30
N ILE A 131 1.10 -2.46 1.26
CA ILE A 131 2.00 -3.03 0.23
C ILE A 131 2.16 -4.54 0.38
N SER A 132 1.99 -5.09 1.58
CA SER A 132 1.94 -6.53 1.83
C SER A 132 0.51 -6.98 2.16
N ASN A 133 0.27 -8.28 2.05
CA ASN A 133 -1.01 -8.90 2.40
C ASN A 133 -0.97 -9.45 3.82
N ILE A 134 -2.14 -9.54 4.47
CA ILE A 134 -2.28 -10.24 5.75
C ILE A 134 -3.04 -11.53 5.50
N THR A 135 -2.45 -12.66 5.92
CA THR A 135 -3.05 -13.98 5.74
C THR A 135 -3.55 -14.53 7.07
N PHE A 136 -4.79 -15.01 7.09
CA PHE A 136 -5.46 -15.62 8.23
C PHE A 136 -5.62 -17.10 7.97
N ILE A 137 -5.08 -17.93 8.85
CA ILE A 137 -5.10 -19.40 8.76
C ILE A 137 -5.94 -19.93 9.91
N ARG A 138 -6.98 -20.70 9.60
CA ARG A 138 -7.84 -21.31 10.61
C ARG A 138 -7.09 -22.40 11.38
N SER A 139 -7.23 -22.41 12.68
CA SER A 139 -6.78 -23.50 13.55
C SER A 139 -7.92 -23.98 14.44
N GLU A 140 -7.71 -25.06 15.18
CA GLU A 140 -8.72 -25.60 16.10
C GLU A 140 -9.12 -24.60 17.21
N ASN A 141 -8.19 -23.73 17.63
CA ASN A 141 -8.38 -22.84 18.77
C ASN A 141 -8.55 -21.36 18.39
N GLY A 142 -8.61 -21.04 17.12
CA GLY A 142 -8.69 -19.66 16.61
C GLY A 142 -7.94 -19.46 15.30
N TRP A 143 -7.35 -18.30 15.10
CA TRP A 143 -6.71 -17.92 13.86
C TRP A 143 -5.23 -17.61 14.06
N ILE A 144 -4.41 -18.12 13.17
CA ILE A 144 -3.00 -17.76 13.04
C ILE A 144 -2.92 -16.69 11.96
N ILE A 145 -2.23 -15.61 12.25
CA ILE A 145 -1.95 -14.55 11.27
C ILE A 145 -0.53 -14.75 10.73
N MET A 146 -0.37 -14.70 9.42
CA MET A 146 0.94 -14.61 8.78
C MET A 146 1.09 -13.21 8.19
N ASP A 147 2.13 -12.51 8.64
CA ASP A 147 2.48 -11.12 8.38
C ASP A 147 1.46 -10.09 8.87
N CYS A 148 1.89 -8.86 9.09
CA CYS A 148 1.12 -7.87 9.84
C CYS A 148 0.96 -6.52 9.14
N ALA A 149 1.28 -6.40 7.86
CA ALA A 149 1.35 -5.11 7.17
C ALA A 149 2.43 -4.14 7.73
N SER A 150 2.52 -2.93 7.18
CA SER A 150 3.56 -1.96 7.54
C SER A 150 3.19 -1.08 8.75
N SER A 151 1.89 -0.94 9.05
CA SER A 151 1.42 -0.06 10.12
C SER A 151 0.27 -0.63 10.92
N ARG A 152 0.17 -0.22 12.19
CA ARG A 152 -0.96 -0.60 13.04
C ARG A 152 -2.33 -0.21 12.47
N TYR A 153 -2.39 0.85 11.69
CA TYR A 153 -3.64 1.34 11.09
C TYR A 153 -4.12 0.43 9.97
N THR A 154 -3.22 0.06 9.06
CA THR A 154 -3.53 -0.85 7.96
C THR A 154 -3.85 -2.25 8.48
N ALA A 155 -3.10 -2.74 9.46
CA ALA A 155 -3.35 -4.02 10.12
C ALA A 155 -4.69 -4.05 10.86
N ALA A 156 -5.02 -3.00 11.61
CA ALA A 156 -6.30 -2.91 12.34
C ALA A 156 -7.51 -2.88 11.38
N GLU A 157 -7.44 -2.12 10.29
CA GLU A 157 -8.54 -2.09 9.30
C GLU A 157 -8.65 -3.41 8.54
N ALA A 158 -7.54 -4.10 8.26
CA ALA A 158 -7.57 -5.44 7.68
C ALA A 158 -8.21 -6.47 8.63
N LEU A 159 -7.86 -6.43 9.93
CA LEU A 159 -8.47 -7.30 10.94
C LEU A 159 -9.96 -7.00 11.13
N LYS A 160 -10.35 -5.74 11.07
CA LYS A 160 -11.74 -5.29 11.15
C LYS A 160 -12.56 -5.85 9.98
N LEU A 161 -12.06 -5.75 8.74
CA LEU A 161 -12.72 -6.37 7.58
C LEU A 161 -12.83 -7.89 7.77
N PHE A 162 -11.75 -8.54 8.20
CA PHE A 162 -11.77 -9.97 8.46
C PHE A 162 -12.83 -10.37 9.49
N ARG A 163 -12.90 -9.64 10.61
CA ARG A 163 -13.88 -9.89 11.68
C ARG A 163 -15.32 -9.61 11.29
N SER A 164 -15.57 -8.63 10.39
CA SER A 164 -16.92 -8.38 9.90
C SER A 164 -17.52 -9.57 9.14
N GLU A 165 -16.68 -10.35 8.48
CA GLU A 165 -17.11 -11.51 7.69
C GLU A 165 -17.02 -12.84 8.46
N MET A 166 -16.01 -12.99 9.33
CA MET A 166 -15.72 -14.24 10.04
C MET A 166 -16.19 -14.26 11.50
N GLY A 167 -16.78 -13.15 11.99
CA GLY A 167 -17.17 -13.00 13.39
C GLY A 167 -15.97 -12.70 14.31
N ASP A 168 -16.17 -12.87 15.63
CA ASP A 168 -15.15 -12.59 16.63
C ASP A 168 -13.99 -13.59 16.51
N ALA A 169 -13.01 -13.23 15.68
CA ALA A 169 -11.86 -14.06 15.38
C ALA A 169 -10.80 -13.93 16.50
N ARG A 170 -10.71 -14.92 17.36
CA ARG A 170 -9.61 -15.02 18.33
C ARG A 170 -8.30 -15.28 17.60
N ILE A 171 -7.32 -14.39 17.75
CA ILE A 171 -5.96 -14.58 17.25
C ILE A 171 -5.16 -15.38 18.27
N VAL A 172 -4.60 -16.52 17.88
CA VAL A 172 -3.84 -17.42 18.74
C VAL A 172 -2.33 -17.37 18.49
N ALA A 173 -1.91 -16.95 17.30
CA ALA A 173 -0.50 -16.75 16.96
C ALA A 173 -0.34 -15.73 15.84
N ILE A 174 0.81 -15.10 15.80
CA ILE A 174 1.27 -14.26 14.69
C ILE A 174 2.63 -14.79 14.25
N VAL A 175 2.78 -15.06 12.96
CA VAL A 175 4.01 -15.55 12.34
C VAL A 175 4.52 -14.48 11.39
N ILE A 176 5.76 -14.07 11.55
CA ILE A 176 6.43 -13.09 10.67
C ILE A 176 7.31 -13.86 9.69
N SER A 177 7.08 -13.69 8.40
CA SER A 177 7.82 -14.40 7.36
C SER A 177 9.27 -13.93 7.27
N HIS A 178 9.51 -12.63 7.40
CA HIS A 178 10.85 -12.03 7.37
C HIS A 178 10.87 -10.60 7.94
N ALA A 179 12.04 -9.99 8.04
CA ALA A 179 12.29 -8.75 8.77
C ALA A 179 12.09 -7.46 7.95
N HIS A 180 11.31 -7.45 6.87
CA HIS A 180 10.89 -6.20 6.25
C HIS A 180 9.71 -5.59 7.01
N VAL A 181 9.68 -4.26 7.10
CA VAL A 181 8.71 -3.54 7.94
C VAL A 181 7.25 -3.81 7.56
N ASP A 182 6.96 -4.02 6.29
CA ASP A 182 5.63 -4.32 5.76
C ASP A 182 5.12 -5.73 6.15
N HIS A 183 5.94 -6.53 6.82
CA HIS A 183 5.56 -7.85 7.34
C HIS A 183 5.41 -7.90 8.87
N TYR A 184 5.99 -6.93 9.61
CA TYR A 184 5.88 -6.91 11.08
C TYR A 184 5.41 -5.57 11.67
N GLY A 185 5.49 -4.46 10.90
CA GLY A 185 5.28 -3.11 11.45
C GLY A 185 3.87 -2.86 11.97
N GLY A 186 2.89 -3.63 11.51
CA GLY A 186 1.49 -3.49 11.91
C GLY A 186 1.05 -4.33 13.11
N ILE A 187 1.94 -5.06 13.79
CA ILE A 187 1.57 -6.02 14.85
C ILE A 187 0.68 -5.41 15.94
N GLU A 188 0.90 -4.15 16.33
CA GLU A 188 0.07 -3.46 17.32
C GLU A 188 -1.40 -3.30 16.90
N GLY A 189 -1.71 -3.38 15.60
CA GLY A 189 -3.06 -3.33 15.08
C GLY A 189 -3.82 -4.66 15.14
N LEU A 190 -3.13 -5.74 15.53
CA LEU A 190 -3.67 -7.11 15.55
C LEU A 190 -3.83 -7.68 16.96
N ILE A 191 -3.29 -7.03 18.00
CA ILE A 191 -3.27 -7.45 19.39
C ILE A 191 -4.08 -6.54 20.30
#